data_c57203a1998288a75401205d8a2972e3
#
_entry.id   c57203a1998288a75401205d8a2972e3
#
_cell.length_a   1.000
_cell.length_b   1.000
_cell.length_c   1.000
_cell.angle_alpha   90.00
_cell.angle_beta   90.00
_cell.angle_gamma   90.00
#
_symmetry.space_group_name_H-M   'P 1'
#
loop_
_entity.id
_entity.type
_entity.pdbx_description
1 polymer ?
#
loop_
_entity_poly.entity_id
_entity_poly.type
_entity_poly.pdbx_seq_one_letter_code
_entity_poly.pdbx_strand_id
1 'polypeptide(L)'
;LNGVILADEVGLGKTIEAGIVITQYWAERKRGILIIAPSSLRQQWQQELLEKFLIPSQLLDPKLKDDQLARTSQQGAEVLICSYEFAMRHETSLLRDWDLVICDEAHRLRNFYTGRNKAPEAISHIVRGARKTILLTATPLQNRLEELYGLVSVFDPDYFYSLDAFRERYVKTKGLGDNDDLVERVAGISKRTLRRDAERYIHFTKR
;
A
#
# COMPACT_ATOMS: atom_id res chain seq x y z
N LEU A 1 14.07 -5.84 -1.16
CA LEU A 1 12.88 -5.13 -0.69
C LEU A 1 11.64 -5.60 -1.42
N ASN A 2 10.62 -5.97 -0.66
CA ASN A 2 9.35 -6.47 -1.21
C ASN A 2 8.28 -5.37 -1.31
N GLY A 3 8.54 -4.16 -0.81
CA GLY A 3 7.56 -3.09 -0.79
C GLY A 3 8.15 -1.69 -0.98
N VAL A 4 7.26 -0.75 -1.38
CA VAL A 4 7.55 0.67 -1.52
C VAL A 4 6.36 1.49 -1.00
N ILE A 5 6.66 2.67 -0.46
CA ILE A 5 5.68 3.65 -0.01
C ILE A 5 5.65 4.80 -1.02
N LEU A 6 4.52 5.05 -1.67
CA LEU A 6 4.27 6.25 -2.46
C LEU A 6 3.55 7.28 -1.58
N ALA A 7 4.28 8.33 -1.22
CA ALA A 7 3.87 9.31 -0.21
C ALA A 7 3.54 10.68 -0.79
N ASP A 8 3.07 10.73 -2.03
CA ASP A 8 2.74 11.98 -2.72
C ASP A 8 1.54 12.69 -2.10
N GLU A 9 1.54 13.99 -2.18
CA GLU A 9 0.41 14.81 -1.70
C GLU A 9 -0.90 14.44 -2.42
N VAL A 10 -2.02 14.78 -1.77
CA VAL A 10 -3.36 14.53 -2.32
C VAL A 10 -3.51 15.24 -3.67
N GLY A 11 -4.04 14.52 -4.66
CA GLY A 11 -4.30 15.05 -6.00
C GLY A 11 -3.10 15.05 -6.96
N LEU A 12 -1.94 14.52 -6.56
CA LEU A 12 -0.78 14.38 -7.45
C LEU A 12 -0.80 13.09 -8.30
N GLY A 13 -1.85 12.29 -8.20
CA GLY A 13 -2.03 11.16 -9.09
C GLY A 13 -1.45 9.83 -8.62
N LYS A 14 -1.37 9.56 -7.30
CA LYS A 14 -0.95 8.25 -6.77
C LYS A 14 -1.64 7.06 -7.45
N THR A 15 -2.94 7.18 -7.73
CA THR A 15 -3.70 6.16 -8.46
C THR A 15 -3.16 5.97 -9.88
N ILE A 16 -2.71 7.06 -10.54
CA ILE A 16 -2.12 7.00 -11.88
C ILE A 16 -0.77 6.29 -11.83
N GLU A 17 0.09 6.64 -10.88
CA GLU A 17 1.39 5.99 -10.71
C GLU A 17 1.23 4.48 -10.44
N ALA A 18 0.33 4.13 -9.53
CA ALA A 18 0.00 2.73 -9.28
C ALA A 18 -0.61 2.05 -10.51
N GLY A 19 -1.45 2.74 -11.28
CA GLY A 19 -2.04 2.26 -12.52
C GLY A 19 -0.97 1.98 -13.60
N ILE A 20 0.07 2.80 -13.70
CA ILE A 20 1.22 2.56 -14.58
C ILE A 20 1.94 1.27 -14.19
N VAL A 21 2.18 1.06 -12.89
CA VAL A 21 2.80 -0.19 -12.40
C VAL A 21 1.90 -1.40 -12.69
N ILE A 22 0.60 -1.31 -12.45
CA ILE A 22 -0.37 -2.36 -12.79
C ILE A 22 -0.30 -2.68 -14.29
N THR A 23 -0.23 -1.66 -15.14
CA THR A 23 -0.14 -1.83 -16.60
C THR A 23 1.12 -2.59 -16.99
N GLN A 24 2.25 -2.29 -16.36
CA GLN A 24 3.49 -3.02 -16.59
C GLN A 24 3.36 -4.50 -16.19
N TYR A 25 2.81 -4.78 -15.01
CA TYR A 25 2.55 -6.16 -14.57
C TYR A 25 1.59 -6.88 -15.52
N TRP A 26 0.56 -6.16 -15.97
CA TRP A 26 -0.40 -6.68 -16.93
C TRP A 26 0.25 -7.04 -18.26
N ALA A 27 1.13 -6.20 -18.78
CA ALA A 27 1.90 -6.48 -20.00
C ALA A 27 2.84 -7.70 -19.83
N GLU A 28 3.42 -7.87 -18.65
CA GLU A 28 4.27 -9.02 -18.30
C GLU A 28 3.47 -10.31 -18.00
N ARG A 29 2.15 -10.29 -18.18
CA ARG A 29 1.24 -11.41 -17.86
C ARG A 29 1.23 -11.80 -16.37
N LYS A 30 1.62 -10.93 -15.48
CA LYS A 30 1.49 -11.06 -14.04
C LYS A 30 0.09 -10.57 -13.65
N ARG A 31 -0.79 -11.50 -13.31
CA ARG A 31 -2.23 -11.24 -13.16
C ARG A 31 -2.72 -11.27 -11.71
N GLY A 32 -1.95 -11.83 -10.81
CA GLY A 32 -2.29 -11.88 -9.39
C GLY A 32 -2.16 -10.52 -8.73
N ILE A 33 -3.10 -9.59 -8.98
CA ILE A 33 -3.05 -8.22 -8.44
C ILE A 33 -4.21 -7.99 -7.49
N LEU A 34 -3.92 -7.55 -6.27
CA LEU A 34 -4.91 -7.19 -5.26
C LEU A 34 -4.79 -5.71 -4.90
N ILE A 35 -5.90 -4.99 -4.95
CA ILE A 35 -6.02 -3.62 -4.47
C ILE A 35 -6.89 -3.61 -3.22
N ILE A 36 -6.34 -3.15 -2.10
CA ILE A 36 -7.02 -2.94 -0.83
C ILE A 36 -7.19 -1.44 -0.64
N ALA A 37 -8.42 -0.96 -0.70
CA ALA A 37 -8.74 0.46 -0.64
C ALA A 37 -9.88 0.74 0.35
N PRO A 38 -10.06 1.99 0.80
CA PRO A 38 -11.28 2.38 1.50
C PRO A 38 -12.54 2.01 0.72
N SER A 39 -13.60 1.60 1.41
CA SER A 39 -14.86 1.16 0.77
C SER A 39 -15.42 2.17 -0.22
N SER A 40 -15.26 3.46 0.05
CA SER A 40 -15.71 4.58 -0.80
C SER A 40 -14.88 4.75 -2.09
N LEU A 41 -13.64 4.27 -2.14
CA LEU A 41 -12.74 4.46 -3.28
C LEU A 41 -12.70 3.26 -4.23
N ARG A 42 -13.29 2.13 -3.88
CA ARG A 42 -13.23 0.91 -4.69
C ARG A 42 -13.82 1.08 -6.09
N GLN A 43 -14.97 1.72 -6.21
CA GLN A 43 -15.61 1.99 -7.51
C GLN A 43 -14.77 2.94 -8.35
N GLN A 44 -14.18 3.97 -7.72
CA GLN A 44 -13.28 4.89 -8.40
C GLN A 44 -12.06 4.14 -8.95
N TRP A 45 -11.45 3.25 -8.17
CA TRP A 45 -10.35 2.40 -8.63
C TRP A 45 -10.72 1.58 -9.86
N GLN A 46 -11.89 0.90 -9.82
CA GLN A 46 -12.38 0.12 -10.94
C GLN A 46 -12.57 0.96 -12.20
N GLN A 47 -13.21 2.12 -12.04
CA GLN A 47 -13.46 3.04 -13.14
C GLN A 47 -12.16 3.60 -13.72
N GLU A 48 -11.22 4.06 -12.89
CA GLU A 48 -9.95 4.62 -13.35
C GLU A 48 -9.08 3.56 -14.06
N LEU A 49 -9.05 2.33 -13.58
CA LEU A 49 -8.33 1.24 -14.24
C LEU A 49 -8.90 0.94 -15.63
N LEU A 50 -10.22 0.94 -15.76
CA LEU A 50 -10.86 0.69 -17.04
C LEU A 50 -10.70 1.86 -18.00
N GLU A 51 -11.00 3.09 -17.57
CA GLU A 51 -11.03 4.26 -18.45
C GLU A 51 -9.63 4.75 -18.87
N LYS A 52 -8.67 4.69 -17.95
CA LYS A 52 -7.33 5.26 -18.21
C LYS A 52 -6.31 4.22 -18.69
N PHE A 53 -6.48 2.96 -18.27
CA PHE A 53 -5.51 1.90 -18.52
C PHE A 53 -6.06 0.72 -19.31
N LEU A 54 -7.37 0.68 -19.60
CA LEU A 54 -8.06 -0.43 -20.26
C LEU A 54 -7.84 -1.78 -19.56
N ILE A 55 -7.68 -1.75 -18.24
CA ILE A 55 -7.47 -2.95 -17.43
C ILE A 55 -8.78 -3.32 -16.74
N PRO A 56 -9.33 -4.51 -17.04
CA PRO A 56 -10.50 -5.01 -16.36
C PRO A 56 -10.17 -5.37 -14.91
N SER A 57 -11.08 -5.05 -14.01
CA SER A 57 -10.93 -5.34 -12.58
C SER A 57 -12.27 -5.73 -11.96
N GLN A 58 -12.22 -6.51 -10.89
CA GLN A 58 -13.40 -7.00 -10.20
C GLN A 58 -13.48 -6.47 -8.78
N LEU A 59 -14.62 -5.88 -8.43
CA LEU A 59 -14.94 -5.55 -7.04
C LEU A 59 -15.37 -6.82 -6.30
N LEU A 60 -14.71 -7.11 -5.19
CA LEU A 60 -15.14 -8.20 -4.32
C LEU A 60 -16.38 -7.78 -3.53
N ASP A 61 -17.47 -8.52 -3.69
CA ASP A 61 -18.73 -8.25 -2.98
C ASP A 61 -18.55 -8.56 -1.48
N PRO A 62 -18.95 -7.66 -0.58
CA PRO A 62 -18.90 -7.89 0.87
C PRO A 62 -19.65 -9.14 1.35
N LYS A 63 -20.58 -9.65 0.55
CA LYS A 63 -21.37 -10.85 0.85
C LYS A 63 -20.76 -12.14 0.28
N LEU A 64 -19.65 -12.05 -0.44
CA LEU A 64 -18.98 -13.21 -1.01
C LEU A 64 -18.54 -14.16 0.10
N LYS A 65 -18.78 -15.46 -0.11
CA LYS A 65 -18.29 -16.49 0.81
C LYS A 65 -16.90 -16.95 0.38
N ASP A 66 -16.14 -17.51 1.32
CA ASP A 66 -14.75 -17.93 1.10
C ASP A 66 -14.58 -18.94 -0.03
N ASP A 67 -15.52 -19.88 -0.18
CA ASP A 67 -15.52 -20.86 -1.26
C ASP A 67 -15.71 -20.21 -2.65
N GLN A 68 -16.54 -19.18 -2.72
CA GLN A 68 -16.74 -18.40 -3.95
C GLN A 68 -15.51 -17.55 -4.27
N LEU A 69 -14.90 -16.93 -3.25
CA LEU A 69 -13.68 -16.15 -3.40
C LEU A 69 -12.53 -17.04 -3.92
N ALA A 70 -12.39 -18.26 -3.40
CA ALA A 70 -11.40 -19.21 -3.85
C ALA A 70 -11.57 -19.56 -5.34
N ARG A 71 -12.82 -19.75 -5.82
CA ARG A 71 -13.12 -20.00 -7.24
C ARG A 71 -12.81 -18.80 -8.12
N THR A 72 -13.20 -17.60 -7.72
CA THR A 72 -12.87 -16.36 -8.42
C THR A 72 -11.36 -16.19 -8.58
N SER A 73 -10.62 -16.54 -7.55
CA SER A 73 -9.16 -16.49 -7.55
C SER A 73 -8.49 -17.51 -8.46
N GLN A 74 -9.15 -18.65 -8.74
CA GLN A 74 -8.63 -19.72 -9.59
C GLN A 74 -8.91 -19.50 -11.09
N GLN A 75 -9.92 -18.69 -11.43
CA GLN A 75 -10.31 -18.43 -12.83
C GLN A 75 -9.33 -17.55 -13.61
N GLY A 76 -8.25 -17.13 -12.99
CA GLY A 76 -7.08 -16.51 -13.61
C GLY A 76 -7.28 -15.05 -14.00
N ALA A 77 -6.24 -14.27 -13.81
CA ALA A 77 -6.00 -13.02 -14.52
C ALA A 77 -6.98 -11.87 -14.27
N GLU A 78 -7.26 -11.51 -13.03
CA GLU A 78 -8.03 -10.29 -12.76
C GLU A 78 -7.39 -9.45 -11.64
N VAL A 79 -7.43 -8.14 -11.83
CA VAL A 79 -7.17 -7.20 -10.74
C VAL A 79 -8.38 -7.25 -9.81
N LEU A 80 -8.18 -7.73 -8.60
CA LEU A 80 -9.21 -7.78 -7.57
C LEU A 80 -9.15 -6.55 -6.68
N ILE A 81 -10.30 -5.97 -6.37
CA ILE A 81 -10.41 -4.78 -5.54
C ILE A 81 -11.31 -5.09 -4.34
N CYS A 82 -10.79 -4.92 -3.13
CA CYS A 82 -11.57 -5.11 -1.91
C CYS A 82 -11.41 -3.94 -0.93
N SER A 83 -12.23 -3.91 0.11
CA SER A 83 -12.05 -3.00 1.23
C SER A 83 -11.13 -3.60 2.30
N TYR A 84 -10.62 -2.75 3.20
CA TYR A 84 -9.88 -3.20 4.38
C TYR A 84 -10.70 -4.15 5.24
N GLU A 85 -11.97 -3.82 5.44
CA GLU A 85 -12.91 -4.63 6.24
C GLU A 85 -13.17 -6.01 5.59
N PHE A 86 -13.24 -6.05 4.26
CA PHE A 86 -13.33 -7.29 3.51
C PHE A 86 -12.06 -8.13 3.66
N ALA A 87 -10.90 -7.51 3.44
CA ALA A 87 -9.62 -8.19 3.53
C ALA A 87 -9.38 -8.79 4.92
N MET A 88 -9.74 -8.07 5.99
CA MET A 88 -9.68 -8.60 7.36
C MET A 88 -10.59 -9.80 7.58
N ARG A 89 -11.81 -9.75 7.06
CA ARG A 89 -12.80 -10.84 7.24
C ARG A 89 -12.43 -12.10 6.49
N HIS A 90 -11.82 -11.95 5.33
CA HIS A 90 -11.46 -13.02 4.41
C HIS A 90 -9.95 -13.21 4.29
N GLU A 91 -9.20 -12.92 5.36
CA GLU A 91 -7.75 -13.01 5.42
C GLU A 91 -7.25 -14.34 4.84
N THR A 92 -7.73 -15.45 5.38
CA THR A 92 -7.31 -16.80 5.00
C THR A 92 -7.51 -17.08 3.50
N SER A 93 -8.60 -16.59 2.93
CA SER A 93 -8.92 -16.77 1.50
C SER A 93 -8.10 -15.87 0.59
N LEU A 94 -7.53 -14.78 1.13
CA LEU A 94 -6.64 -13.86 0.44
C LEU A 94 -5.16 -14.19 0.65
N LEU A 95 -4.81 -15.14 1.52
CA LEU A 95 -3.44 -15.65 1.69
C LEU A 95 -3.08 -16.52 0.48
N ARG A 96 -2.46 -15.91 -0.52
CA ARG A 96 -1.93 -16.58 -1.72
C ARG A 96 -0.77 -15.78 -2.30
N ASP A 97 -0.09 -16.36 -3.27
CA ASP A 97 1.00 -15.73 -4.03
C ASP A 97 0.44 -14.63 -4.95
N TRP A 98 0.39 -13.41 -4.44
CA TRP A 98 0.10 -12.23 -5.25
C TRP A 98 1.34 -11.75 -5.98
N ASP A 99 1.21 -11.39 -7.26
CA ASP A 99 2.28 -10.70 -7.97
C ASP A 99 2.46 -9.27 -7.44
N LEU A 100 1.34 -8.61 -7.11
CA LEU A 100 1.33 -7.25 -6.59
C LEU A 100 0.15 -7.04 -5.63
N VAL A 101 0.43 -6.48 -4.46
CA VAL A 101 -0.60 -5.96 -3.56
C VAL A 101 -0.45 -4.45 -3.44
N ILE A 102 -1.54 -3.71 -3.61
CA ILE A 102 -1.59 -2.27 -3.44
C ILE A 102 -2.53 -1.96 -2.27
N CYS A 103 -2.04 -1.20 -1.30
CA CYS A 103 -2.86 -0.69 -0.19
C CYS A 103 -3.04 0.82 -0.35
N ASP A 104 -4.24 1.26 -0.68
CA ASP A 104 -4.56 2.68 -0.79
C ASP A 104 -4.98 3.25 0.57
N GLU A 105 -4.67 4.53 0.81
CA GLU A 105 -4.81 5.20 2.12
C GLU A 105 -4.14 4.40 3.24
N ALA A 106 -2.92 3.94 2.97
CA ALA A 106 -2.15 3.04 3.84
C ALA A 106 -1.81 3.66 5.22
N HIS A 107 -2.05 4.96 5.44
CA HIS A 107 -1.96 5.56 6.76
C HIS A 107 -2.82 4.85 7.82
N ARG A 108 -3.85 4.09 7.40
CA ARG A 108 -4.65 3.23 8.27
C ARG A 108 -3.84 2.11 8.93
N LEU A 109 -2.71 1.73 8.35
CA LEU A 109 -1.84 0.65 8.81
C LEU A 109 -0.69 1.13 9.71
N ARG A 110 -0.46 2.45 9.82
CA ARG A 110 0.68 3.03 10.54
C ARG A 110 0.79 2.62 12.02
N ASN A 111 -0.33 2.29 12.67
CA ASN A 111 -0.36 1.86 14.06
C ASN A 111 -0.18 0.34 14.24
N PHE A 112 0.30 -0.36 13.22
CA PHE A 112 0.59 -1.79 13.24
C PHE A 112 1.45 -2.20 14.44
N TYR A 113 2.45 -1.40 14.77
CA TYR A 113 3.39 -1.63 15.86
C TYR A 113 2.75 -1.67 17.26
N THR A 114 1.51 -1.20 17.43
CA THR A 114 0.86 -1.17 18.75
C THR A 114 0.26 -2.51 19.17
N GLY A 115 0.07 -3.45 18.24
CA GLY A 115 -0.58 -4.75 18.47
C GLY A 115 -2.04 -4.66 18.94
N ARG A 116 -2.62 -3.46 18.98
CA ARG A 116 -3.99 -3.24 19.51
C ARG A 116 -5.08 -3.39 18.45
N ASN A 117 -4.69 -3.38 17.18
CA ASN A 117 -5.64 -3.38 16.07
C ASN A 117 -5.41 -4.61 15.18
N LYS A 118 -6.42 -5.46 15.06
CA LYS A 118 -6.37 -6.68 14.24
C LYS A 118 -6.34 -6.38 12.72
N ALA A 119 -6.81 -5.20 12.31
CA ALA A 119 -6.87 -4.85 10.89
C ALA A 119 -5.48 -4.78 10.22
N PRO A 120 -4.51 -4.05 10.78
CA PRO A 120 -3.17 -4.03 10.21
C PRO A 120 -2.47 -5.38 10.22
N GLU A 121 -2.78 -6.27 11.18
CA GLU A 121 -2.19 -7.60 11.28
C GLU A 121 -2.65 -8.50 10.12
N ALA A 122 -3.95 -8.61 9.88
CA ALA A 122 -4.51 -9.36 8.77
C ALA A 122 -3.99 -8.86 7.41
N ILE A 123 -3.95 -7.54 7.22
CA ILE A 123 -3.40 -6.95 5.99
C ILE A 123 -1.91 -7.26 5.84
N SER A 124 -1.14 -7.20 6.93
CA SER A 124 0.28 -7.55 6.91
C SER A 124 0.53 -8.99 6.47
N HIS A 125 -0.29 -9.95 6.92
CA HIS A 125 -0.19 -11.34 6.48
C HIS A 125 -0.41 -11.48 4.97
N ILE A 126 -1.45 -10.84 4.43
CA ILE A 126 -1.74 -10.83 2.99
C ILE A 126 -0.58 -10.21 2.20
N VAL A 127 -0.10 -9.04 2.66
CA VAL A 127 0.96 -8.27 2.03
C VAL A 127 2.29 -9.04 1.99
N ARG A 128 2.64 -9.74 3.07
CA ARG A 128 3.88 -10.53 3.14
C ARG A 128 3.88 -11.74 2.22
N GLY A 129 2.70 -12.25 1.84
CA GLY A 129 2.55 -13.28 0.82
C GLY A 129 2.74 -12.76 -0.61
N ALA A 130 2.78 -11.44 -0.82
CA ALA A 130 2.95 -10.85 -2.12
C ALA A 130 4.41 -10.76 -2.55
N ARG A 131 4.66 -10.89 -3.87
CA ARG A 131 6.00 -10.67 -4.45
C ARG A 131 6.42 -9.21 -4.36
N LYS A 132 5.48 -8.29 -4.56
CA LYS A 132 5.68 -6.85 -4.42
C LYS A 132 4.47 -6.18 -3.78
N THR A 133 4.75 -5.11 -3.04
CA THR A 133 3.73 -4.31 -2.35
C THR A 133 3.93 -2.82 -2.60
N ILE A 134 2.83 -2.12 -2.81
CA ILE A 134 2.82 -0.65 -2.88
C ILE A 134 1.85 -0.13 -1.81
N LEU A 135 2.36 0.70 -0.92
CA LEU A 135 1.54 1.44 0.04
C LEU A 135 1.36 2.87 -0.46
N LEU A 136 0.13 3.26 -0.75
CA LEU A 136 -0.22 4.62 -1.18
C LEU A 136 -0.72 5.41 0.02
N THR A 137 -0.13 6.56 0.29
CA THR A 137 -0.58 7.44 1.38
C THR A 137 -0.16 8.88 1.13
N ALA A 138 -0.98 9.84 1.52
CA ALA A 138 -0.57 11.25 1.52
C ALA A 138 0.18 11.63 2.82
N THR A 139 0.01 10.85 3.87
CA THR A 139 0.54 11.14 5.21
C THR A 139 1.23 9.92 5.80
N PRO A 140 2.44 9.58 5.34
CA PRO A 140 3.18 8.43 5.85
C PRO A 140 3.58 8.61 7.32
N LEU A 141 3.77 9.86 7.72
CA LEU A 141 4.10 10.28 9.07
C LEU A 141 3.18 11.44 9.46
N GLN A 142 2.52 11.36 10.60
CA GLN A 142 1.65 12.42 11.10
C GLN A 142 2.09 12.96 12.46
N ASN A 143 2.27 12.08 13.44
CA ASN A 143 2.51 12.50 14.82
C ASN A 143 3.80 11.91 15.42
N ARG A 144 4.16 10.70 15.05
CA ARG A 144 5.26 9.95 15.68
C ARG A 144 6.08 9.22 14.64
N LEU A 145 7.38 9.16 14.87
CA LEU A 145 8.31 8.48 13.98
C LEU A 145 8.04 6.96 13.91
N GLU A 146 7.49 6.37 14.97
CA GLU A 146 7.07 4.97 15.00
C GLU A 146 5.94 4.64 14.01
N GLU A 147 5.20 5.64 13.50
CA GLU A 147 4.22 5.43 12.44
C GLU A 147 4.88 4.96 11.14
N LEU A 148 6.07 5.48 10.84
CA LEU A 148 6.88 5.03 9.71
C LEU A 148 7.36 3.60 9.92
N TYR A 149 7.86 3.28 11.13
CA TYR A 149 8.18 1.91 11.51
C TYR A 149 6.98 0.98 11.27
N GLY A 150 5.79 1.40 11.72
CA GLY A 150 4.56 0.62 11.54
C GLY A 150 4.23 0.36 10.07
N LEU A 151 4.32 1.37 9.20
CA LEU A 151 4.05 1.20 7.77
C LEU A 151 5.06 0.26 7.10
N VAL A 152 6.34 0.40 7.39
CA VAL A 152 7.38 -0.47 6.82
C VAL A 152 7.22 -1.91 7.30
N SER A 153 6.93 -2.10 8.58
CA SER A 153 6.75 -3.43 9.18
C SER A 153 5.57 -4.22 8.60
N VAL A 154 4.63 -3.55 7.91
CA VAL A 154 3.53 -4.23 7.21
C VAL A 154 4.06 -5.17 6.13
N PHE A 155 5.05 -4.75 5.34
CA PHE A 155 5.61 -5.53 4.24
C PHE A 155 7.01 -6.09 4.50
N ASP A 156 7.78 -5.47 5.41
CA ASP A 156 9.12 -5.91 5.79
C ASP A 156 9.35 -5.69 7.29
N PRO A 157 9.02 -6.69 8.13
CA PRO A 157 9.11 -6.57 9.58
C PRO A 157 10.55 -6.44 10.09
N ASP A 158 11.52 -6.93 9.32
CA ASP A 158 12.93 -7.01 9.73
C ASP A 158 13.73 -5.78 9.26
N TYR A 159 13.13 -4.90 8.46
CA TYR A 159 13.81 -3.73 7.88
C TYR A 159 14.48 -2.84 8.93
N PHE A 160 13.79 -2.59 10.03
CA PHE A 160 14.28 -1.81 11.17
C PHE A 160 14.60 -2.68 12.39
N TYR A 161 14.71 -4.00 12.22
CA TYR A 161 14.94 -5.02 13.26
C TYR A 161 13.78 -5.14 14.23
N SER A 162 13.68 -4.25 15.24
CA SER A 162 12.62 -4.23 16.24
C SER A 162 12.18 -2.80 16.56
N LEU A 163 10.98 -2.68 17.13
CA LEU A 163 10.47 -1.38 17.57
C LEU A 163 11.37 -0.73 18.63
N ASP A 164 11.93 -1.55 19.54
CA ASP A 164 12.80 -1.04 20.59
C ASP A 164 14.13 -0.55 20.01
N ALA A 165 14.75 -1.29 19.09
CA ALA A 165 15.94 -0.86 18.36
C ALA A 165 15.68 0.43 17.56
N PHE A 166 14.53 0.52 16.91
CA PHE A 166 14.12 1.73 16.17
C PHE A 166 13.98 2.94 17.10
N ARG A 167 13.34 2.76 18.25
CA ARG A 167 13.18 3.84 19.25
C ARG A 167 14.50 4.29 19.83
N GLU A 168 15.36 3.35 20.22
CA GLU A 168 16.69 3.69 20.74
C GLU A 168 17.47 4.52 19.72
N ARG A 169 17.49 4.07 18.46
CA ARG A 169 18.31 4.68 17.43
C ARG A 169 17.76 6.01 16.92
N TYR A 170 16.46 6.10 16.65
CA TYR A 170 15.89 7.24 15.92
C TYR A 170 14.94 8.14 16.73
N VAL A 171 14.38 7.64 17.83
CA VAL A 171 13.41 8.42 18.63
C VAL A 171 14.07 9.06 19.84
N LYS A 172 14.94 8.31 20.55
CA LYS A 172 15.58 8.78 21.78
C LYS A 172 16.86 9.56 21.53
N THR A 173 17.57 9.28 20.45
CA THR A 173 18.82 9.92 20.10
C THR A 173 18.55 11.32 19.53
N LYS A 174 18.96 12.36 20.26
CA LYS A 174 18.82 13.77 19.84
C LYS A 174 20.01 14.27 18.99
N GLY A 175 20.73 13.38 18.29
CA GLY A 175 21.93 13.71 17.51
C GLY A 175 21.68 13.84 16.01
N LEU A 176 22.36 14.77 15.33
CA LEU A 176 22.24 15.04 13.89
C LEU A 176 22.61 13.86 12.97
N GLY A 177 23.48 12.93 13.42
CA GLY A 177 24.00 11.85 12.59
C GLY A 177 23.03 10.69 12.35
N ASP A 178 22.11 10.41 13.27
CA ASP A 178 21.17 9.28 13.13
C ASP A 178 19.97 9.61 12.24
N ASN A 179 19.67 10.90 12.03
CA ASN A 179 18.63 11.33 11.12
C ASN A 179 19.03 11.10 9.65
N ASP A 180 20.30 11.26 9.30
CA ASP A 180 20.79 11.08 7.93
C ASP A 180 20.70 9.60 7.51
N ASP A 181 21.05 8.66 8.40
CA ASP A 181 20.87 7.22 8.15
C ASP A 181 19.38 6.86 7.95
N LEU A 182 18.49 7.43 8.77
CA LEU A 182 17.06 7.19 8.59
C LEU A 182 16.55 7.76 7.26
N VAL A 183 16.96 8.97 6.91
CA VAL A 183 16.60 9.60 5.63
C VAL A 183 17.07 8.75 4.46
N GLU A 184 18.30 8.27 4.48
CA GLU A 184 18.85 7.40 3.43
C GLU A 184 18.08 6.08 3.32
N ARG A 185 17.82 5.41 4.45
CA ARG A 185 17.01 4.18 4.49
C ARG A 185 15.61 4.41 3.94
N VAL A 186 14.95 5.48 4.36
CA VAL A 186 13.59 5.82 3.92
C VAL A 186 13.57 6.19 2.44
N ALA A 187 14.58 6.88 1.93
CA ALA A 187 14.70 7.21 0.50
C ALA A 187 14.75 5.97 -0.39
N GLY A 188 15.28 4.84 0.12
CA GLY A 188 15.32 3.56 -0.58
C GLY A 188 13.96 2.87 -0.71
N ILE A 189 12.99 3.19 0.15
CA ILE A 189 11.68 2.53 0.23
C ILE A 189 10.49 3.46 0.06
N SER A 190 10.70 4.76 0.02
CA SER A 190 9.64 5.76 -0.10
C SER A 190 9.96 6.76 -1.20
N LYS A 191 8.95 7.08 -1.99
CA LYS A 191 8.96 8.20 -2.92
C LYS A 191 7.90 9.21 -2.49
N ARG A 192 8.27 10.47 -2.49
CA ARG A 192 7.38 11.57 -2.13
C ARG A 192 7.57 12.72 -3.10
N THR A 193 6.48 13.12 -3.75
CA THR A 193 6.40 14.33 -4.55
C THR A 193 5.55 15.36 -3.81
N LEU A 194 6.05 16.59 -3.69
CA LEU A 194 5.29 17.70 -3.14
C LEU A 194 4.66 18.49 -4.28
N ARG A 195 3.47 19.04 -4.05
CA ARG A 195 2.74 19.83 -5.03
C ARG A 195 3.58 21.00 -5.56
N ARG A 196 4.32 21.68 -4.69
CA ARG A 196 5.25 22.77 -5.05
C ARG A 196 6.34 22.33 -6.05
N ASP A 197 6.75 21.06 -6.01
CA ASP A 197 7.77 20.52 -6.89
C ASP A 197 7.16 20.15 -8.25
N ALA A 198 5.91 19.66 -8.24
CA ALA A 198 5.14 19.37 -9.44
C ALA A 198 4.68 20.64 -10.20
N GLU A 199 4.43 21.76 -9.49
CA GLU A 199 4.05 23.06 -10.09
C GLU A 199 5.09 23.61 -11.07
N ARG A 200 6.34 23.18 -10.99
CA ARG A 200 7.38 23.53 -11.95
C ARG A 200 7.16 22.94 -13.35
N TYR A 201 6.35 21.87 -13.45
CA TYR A 201 6.11 21.12 -14.67
C TYR A 201 4.65 21.10 -15.10
N ILE A 202 3.72 21.33 -14.18
CA ILE A 202 2.27 21.22 -14.39
C ILE A 202 1.56 22.42 -13.78
N HIS A 203 0.74 23.12 -14.59
CA HIS A 203 -0.14 24.16 -14.09
C HIS A 203 -1.41 23.53 -13.53
N PHE A 204 -1.58 23.57 -12.21
CA PHE A 204 -2.81 23.13 -11.55
C PHE A 204 -3.89 24.23 -11.70
N THR A 205 -5.06 23.85 -12.17
CA THR A 205 -6.24 24.74 -12.13
C THR A 205 -6.60 25.03 -10.68
N LYS A 206 -6.67 26.30 -10.33
CA LYS A 206 -7.21 26.73 -9.03
C LYS A 206 -8.69 26.32 -8.97
N ARG A 207 -9.05 25.49 -8.00
CA ARG A 207 -10.45 25.22 -7.62
C ARG A 207 -10.95 26.31 -6.70
#